data_cff7763c6a3327f0d57e212cd4fc48ae
#
_entry.id   cff7763c6a3327f0d57e212cd4fc48ae
#
_cell.length_a   1.000
_cell.length_b   1.000
_cell.length_c   1.000
_cell.angle_alpha   90.00
_cell.angle_beta   90.00
_cell.angle_gamma   90.00
#
_symmetry.space_group_name_H-M   'P 1'
#
loop_
_entity.id
_entity.type
_entity.pdbx_description
1 polymer ?
#
loop_
_entity_poly.entity_id
_entity_poly.type
_entity_poly.pdbx_seq_one_letter_code
_entity_poly.pdbx_strand_id
1 'polypeptide(L)'
;MAVRDILKRFLFLLFVFGVGQNLLALDFSPAPIYENNSTFGSVSIGGVAYNVKSKQDYDNTRGAVLFGLKRGFLLGDSKQVLLNAWLEGSAGAENKNGLYSGSVGGQIGYRLFNGRVIVLLGGGFEMSNLAMPHIPKEQYNIYGGLARAELFIDIAQGYGLSVGYTRGFNEKSKKIKGESFDTQGIMLSISFYDFSI
;
A
#
# COMPACT_ATOMS: atom_id res chain seq x y z
N MET A 1 5.21 -6.28 21.41
CA MET A 1 4.19 -7.17 20.82
C MET A 1 4.64 -7.45 19.40
N ALA A 2 5.01 -8.68 19.05
CA ALA A 2 5.72 -8.95 17.81
C ALA A 2 4.76 -8.81 16.60
N VAL A 3 5.22 -8.24 15.50
CA VAL A 3 4.54 -8.12 14.19
C VAL A 3 3.89 -9.45 13.78
N ARG A 4 4.52 -10.58 14.15
CA ARG A 4 4.01 -11.94 13.95
C ARG A 4 2.66 -12.22 14.61
N ASP A 5 2.36 -11.60 15.76
CA ASP A 5 1.09 -11.81 16.47
C ASP A 5 -0.03 -10.95 15.87
N ILE A 6 0.30 -9.78 15.37
CA ILE A 6 -0.62 -8.92 14.62
C ILE A 6 -0.98 -9.61 13.30
N LEU A 7 0.00 -10.12 12.59
CA LEU A 7 -0.21 -10.84 11.33
C LEU A 7 -1.07 -12.11 11.53
N LYS A 8 -0.84 -12.88 12.60
CA LYS A 8 -1.66 -14.07 12.93
C LYS A 8 -3.10 -13.70 13.24
N ARG A 9 -3.34 -12.66 14.02
CA ARG A 9 -4.69 -12.17 14.33
C ARG A 9 -5.40 -11.64 13.09
N PHE A 10 -4.66 -10.99 12.22
CA PHE A 10 -5.18 -10.46 10.97
C PHE A 10 -5.52 -11.58 9.97
N LEU A 11 -4.65 -12.59 9.81
CA LEU A 11 -4.92 -13.79 9.00
C LEU A 11 -6.11 -14.59 9.58
N PHE A 12 -6.23 -14.67 10.90
CA PHE A 12 -7.37 -15.31 11.55
C PHE A 12 -8.68 -14.56 11.29
N LEU A 13 -8.68 -13.22 11.36
CA LEU A 13 -9.82 -12.38 11.00
C LEU A 13 -10.20 -12.53 9.53
N LEU A 14 -9.25 -12.51 8.61
CA LEU A 14 -9.49 -12.79 7.20
C LEU A 14 -10.06 -14.19 6.98
N PHE A 15 -9.57 -15.19 7.70
CA PHE A 15 -10.08 -16.56 7.64
C PHE A 15 -11.50 -16.68 8.19
N VAL A 16 -11.79 -16.05 9.32
CA VAL A 16 -13.12 -16.07 9.96
C VAL A 16 -14.15 -15.30 9.13
N PHE A 17 -13.78 -14.14 8.55
CA PHE A 17 -14.67 -13.39 7.67
C PHE A 17 -14.77 -13.99 6.26
N GLY A 18 -13.73 -14.68 5.78
CA GLY A 18 -13.70 -15.30 4.45
C GLY A 18 -14.32 -16.69 4.37
N VAL A 19 -14.41 -17.43 5.46
CA VAL A 19 -14.97 -18.81 5.49
C VAL A 19 -16.44 -18.83 5.86
N GLY A 20 -16.95 -17.77 6.48
CA GLY A 20 -18.35 -17.64 6.85
C GLY A 20 -19.22 -17.09 5.75
N GLN A 21 -19.75 -17.94 4.88
CA GLN A 21 -20.79 -17.68 3.88
C GLN A 21 -20.36 -17.02 2.56
N ASN A 22 -20.51 -17.79 1.49
CA ASN A 22 -20.47 -17.42 0.07
C ASN A 22 -19.14 -17.43 -0.69
N LEU A 23 -18.16 -18.23 -0.33
CA LEU A 23 -17.10 -18.59 -1.27
C LEU A 23 -17.64 -19.31 -2.55
N LEU A 24 -18.85 -19.84 -2.50
CA LEU A 24 -19.55 -20.49 -3.63
C LEU A 24 -20.35 -19.49 -4.50
N ALA A 25 -20.51 -18.24 -4.06
CA ALA A 25 -21.21 -17.18 -4.81
C ALA A 25 -20.28 -16.14 -5.42
N LEU A 26 -18.96 -16.31 -5.32
CA LEU A 26 -18.01 -15.52 -6.10
C LEU A 26 -18.11 -15.98 -7.57
N ASP A 27 -18.91 -15.28 -8.33
CA ASP A 27 -18.91 -15.42 -9.78
C ASP A 27 -17.55 -14.95 -10.31
N PHE A 28 -16.68 -15.90 -10.69
CA PHE A 28 -15.36 -15.64 -11.23
C PHE A 28 -15.40 -15.29 -12.73
N SER A 29 -16.58 -15.10 -13.31
CA SER A 29 -16.66 -14.57 -14.67
C SER A 29 -16.15 -13.12 -14.72
N PRO A 30 -15.49 -12.69 -15.81
CA PRO A 30 -15.02 -11.33 -15.95
C PRO A 30 -16.23 -10.38 -15.90
N ALA A 31 -16.14 -9.34 -15.07
CA ALA A 31 -17.14 -8.30 -15.13
C ALA A 31 -17.11 -7.66 -16.53
N PRO A 32 -18.26 -7.42 -17.17
CA PRO A 32 -18.33 -6.89 -18.54
C PRO A 32 -17.57 -5.58 -18.75
N ILE A 33 -17.34 -4.84 -17.69
CA ILE A 33 -16.58 -3.58 -17.64
C ILE A 33 -15.13 -3.74 -18.13
N TYR A 34 -14.54 -4.94 -17.99
CA TYR A 34 -13.15 -5.19 -18.38
C TYR A 34 -12.96 -5.34 -19.88
N GLU A 35 -14.00 -5.65 -20.64
CA GLU A 35 -13.85 -5.97 -22.06
C GLU A 35 -13.62 -4.75 -22.95
N ASN A 36 -14.18 -3.60 -22.61
CA ASN A 36 -14.17 -2.42 -23.46
C ASN A 36 -13.24 -1.28 -23.02
N ASN A 37 -12.77 -1.27 -21.78
CA ASN A 37 -12.01 -0.15 -21.22
C ASN A 37 -10.51 -0.44 -21.17
N SER A 38 -9.72 0.57 -21.53
CA SER A 38 -8.25 0.49 -21.53
C SER A 38 -7.61 1.30 -20.39
N THR A 39 -8.43 1.94 -19.57
CA THR A 39 -7.97 2.78 -18.45
C THR A 39 -8.33 2.16 -17.11
N PHE A 40 -7.62 2.56 -16.07
CA PHE A 40 -7.86 2.16 -14.69
C PHE A 40 -7.71 3.39 -13.80
N GLY A 41 -8.68 3.64 -12.95
CA GLY A 41 -8.60 4.66 -11.91
C GLY A 41 -9.09 4.10 -10.58
N SER A 42 -8.47 4.46 -9.47
CA SER A 42 -8.96 4.11 -8.14
C SER A 42 -8.66 5.15 -7.09
N VAL A 43 -9.56 5.23 -6.12
CA VAL A 43 -9.40 5.94 -4.85
C VAL A 43 -9.41 4.90 -3.74
N SER A 44 -8.47 4.94 -2.83
CA SER A 44 -8.36 3.98 -1.75
C SER A 44 -8.28 4.63 -0.38
N ILE A 45 -8.82 3.93 0.62
CA ILE A 45 -8.70 4.26 2.03
C ILE A 45 -8.34 2.99 2.79
N GLY A 46 -7.45 3.10 3.77
CA GLY A 46 -7.01 1.93 4.52
C GLY A 46 -6.12 2.25 5.70
N GLY A 47 -5.35 1.27 6.08
CA GLY A 47 -4.34 1.37 7.14
C GLY A 47 -2.98 0.88 6.65
N VAL A 48 -1.95 1.44 7.22
CA VAL A 48 -0.57 1.00 7.01
C VAL A 48 0.14 0.88 8.34
N ALA A 49 0.91 -0.19 8.49
CA ALA A 49 1.84 -0.37 9.59
C ALA A 49 3.26 -0.23 9.06
N TYR A 50 3.98 0.76 9.54
CA TYR A 50 5.39 1.01 9.19
C TYR A 50 6.32 0.54 10.29
N ASN A 51 7.42 -0.08 9.90
CA ASN A 51 8.60 -0.22 10.72
C ASN A 51 9.73 0.61 10.11
N VAL A 52 10.35 1.46 10.92
CA VAL A 52 11.48 2.32 10.51
C VAL A 52 12.69 1.94 11.34
N LYS A 53 13.81 1.67 10.68
CA LYS A 53 15.07 1.31 11.32
C LYS A 53 16.19 2.24 10.88
N SER A 54 17.08 2.60 11.80
CA SER A 54 18.36 3.24 11.49
C SER A 54 19.53 2.32 11.90
N LYS A 55 20.72 2.66 11.44
CA LYS A 55 21.95 1.94 11.84
C LYS A 55 22.36 2.26 13.29
N GLN A 56 21.82 3.31 13.91
CA GLN A 56 22.20 3.80 15.25
C GLN A 56 21.05 3.60 16.25
N ASP A 57 20.50 2.37 16.35
CA ASP A 57 19.52 1.97 17.37
C ASP A 57 18.09 2.58 17.30
N TYR A 58 17.69 3.16 16.19
CA TYR A 58 16.28 3.51 15.99
C TYR A 58 15.54 2.31 15.37
N ASP A 59 14.57 1.77 16.08
CA ASP A 59 13.64 0.74 15.60
C ASP A 59 12.25 1.04 16.14
N ASN A 60 11.37 1.49 15.28
CA ASN A 60 10.02 1.87 15.69
C ASN A 60 8.97 1.41 14.70
N THR A 61 7.88 0.86 15.23
CA THR A 61 6.71 0.43 14.44
C THR A 61 5.52 1.32 14.77
N ARG A 62 4.89 1.86 13.73
CA ARG A 62 3.79 2.81 13.81
C ARG A 62 2.67 2.47 12.85
N GLY A 63 1.45 2.83 13.22
CA GLY A 63 0.26 2.70 12.39
C GLY A 63 -0.25 4.06 11.92
N ALA A 64 -0.77 4.10 10.70
CA ALA A 64 -1.39 5.30 10.13
C ALA A 64 -2.59 4.92 9.27
N VAL A 65 -3.50 5.88 9.09
CA VAL A 65 -4.56 5.79 8.09
C VAL A 65 -3.94 6.16 6.73
N LEU A 66 -4.29 5.40 5.70
CA LEU A 66 -3.78 5.55 4.34
C LEU A 66 -4.87 6.05 3.42
N PHE A 67 -4.53 7.01 2.56
CA PHE A 67 -5.34 7.48 1.42
C PHE A 67 -4.52 7.36 0.15
N GLY A 68 -5.12 6.82 -0.92
CA GLY A 68 -4.42 6.60 -2.17
C GLY A 68 -5.25 6.92 -3.39
N LEU A 69 -4.54 7.34 -4.44
CA LEU A 69 -5.06 7.54 -5.78
C LEU A 69 -4.19 6.74 -6.76
N LYS A 70 -4.82 6.06 -7.71
CA LYS A 70 -4.11 5.36 -8.78
C LYS A 70 -4.75 5.69 -10.12
N ARG A 71 -3.91 5.80 -11.14
CA ARG A 71 -4.34 5.96 -12.52
C ARG A 71 -3.41 5.19 -13.44
N GLY A 72 -4.01 4.49 -14.41
CA GLY A 72 -3.22 3.66 -15.32
C GLY A 72 -3.96 3.23 -16.58
N PHE A 73 -3.29 2.33 -17.31
CA PHE A 73 -3.75 1.81 -18.58
C PHE A 73 -3.59 0.30 -18.61
N LEU A 74 -4.55 -0.37 -19.24
CA LEU A 74 -4.48 -1.76 -19.58
C LEU A 74 -3.81 -1.92 -20.96
N LEU A 75 -2.80 -2.77 -21.04
CA LEU A 75 -1.98 -2.96 -22.22
C LEU A 75 -2.26 -4.32 -22.88
N GLY A 76 -2.07 -4.36 -24.19
CA GLY A 76 -2.25 -5.55 -25.02
C GLY A 76 -3.72 -5.83 -25.36
N ASP A 77 -3.94 -6.68 -26.36
CA ASP A 77 -5.28 -7.06 -26.84
C ASP A 77 -6.08 -7.79 -25.74
N SER A 78 -5.38 -8.60 -24.95
CA SER A 78 -5.97 -9.33 -23.80
C SER A 78 -6.19 -8.47 -22.56
N LYS A 79 -5.69 -7.22 -22.55
CA LYS A 79 -5.75 -6.30 -21.40
C LYS A 79 -5.29 -6.92 -20.06
N GLN A 80 -4.31 -7.82 -20.13
CA GLN A 80 -3.80 -8.53 -18.96
C GLN A 80 -2.75 -7.76 -18.20
N VAL A 81 -2.07 -6.83 -18.84
CA VAL A 81 -1.02 -6.03 -18.22
C VAL A 81 -1.59 -4.67 -17.85
N LEU A 82 -1.44 -4.28 -16.59
CA LEU A 82 -1.80 -2.96 -16.08
C LEU A 82 -0.53 -2.16 -15.81
N LEU A 83 -0.42 -0.99 -16.39
CA LEU A 83 0.59 0.01 -16.04
C LEU A 83 -0.11 1.16 -15.33
N ASN A 84 0.28 1.47 -14.09
CA ASN A 84 -0.31 2.57 -13.35
C ASN A 84 0.72 3.42 -12.61
N ALA A 85 0.34 4.66 -12.33
CA ALA A 85 0.97 5.53 -11.36
C ALA A 85 0.11 5.59 -10.10
N TRP A 86 0.75 5.79 -8.93
CA TRP A 86 0.07 6.04 -7.67
C TRP A 86 0.56 7.31 -6.99
N LEU A 87 -0.33 7.88 -6.20
CA LEU A 87 -0.06 8.93 -5.23
C LEU A 87 -0.75 8.53 -3.93
N GLU A 88 -0.01 8.45 -2.83
CA GLU A 88 -0.54 8.06 -1.53
C GLU A 88 -0.07 9.00 -0.43
N GLY A 89 -0.93 9.17 0.56
CA GLY A 89 -0.61 9.85 1.80
C GLY A 89 -1.08 9.05 2.99
N SER A 90 -0.35 9.11 4.08
CA SER A 90 -0.78 8.53 5.35
C SER A 90 -0.68 9.53 6.50
N ALA A 91 -1.59 9.39 7.46
CA ALA A 91 -1.60 10.19 8.67
C ALA A 91 -1.91 9.33 9.89
N GLY A 92 -1.20 9.58 10.98
CA GLY A 92 -1.35 8.87 12.24
C GLY A 92 -0.85 9.69 13.41
N ALA A 93 -0.74 9.07 14.57
CA ALA A 93 -0.19 9.70 15.76
C ALA A 93 0.65 8.70 16.55
N GLU A 94 1.76 9.17 17.09
CA GLU A 94 2.64 8.42 17.97
C GLU A 94 3.10 9.31 19.12
N ASN A 95 2.89 8.87 20.36
CA ASN A 95 3.35 9.57 21.55
C ASN A 95 3.05 11.09 21.55
N LYS A 96 1.82 11.48 21.17
CA LYS A 96 1.35 12.87 21.01
C LYS A 96 1.96 13.65 19.85
N ASN A 97 2.75 13.00 18.98
CA ASN A 97 3.26 13.60 17.75
C ASN A 97 2.44 13.14 16.56
N GLY A 98 2.12 14.04 15.65
CA GLY A 98 1.52 13.70 14.36
C GLY A 98 2.53 12.95 13.48
N LEU A 99 2.09 11.86 12.86
CA LEU A 99 2.85 11.13 11.86
C LEU A 99 2.19 11.35 10.51
N TYR A 100 3.01 11.57 9.49
CA TYR A 100 2.54 11.65 8.12
C TYR A 100 3.59 11.09 7.16
N SER A 101 3.11 10.52 6.08
CA SER A 101 3.96 10.16 4.95
C SER A 101 3.27 10.47 3.63
N GLY A 102 4.05 10.58 2.58
CA GLY A 102 3.58 10.69 1.22
C GLY A 102 4.46 9.88 0.30
N SER A 103 3.87 9.21 -0.68
CA SER A 103 4.60 8.45 -1.69
C SER A 103 3.99 8.63 -3.07
N VAL A 104 4.85 8.55 -4.08
CA VAL A 104 4.47 8.61 -5.49
C VAL A 104 5.32 7.63 -6.28
N GLY A 105 4.74 6.99 -7.29
CA GLY A 105 5.50 6.06 -8.11
C GLY A 105 4.71 5.43 -9.25
N GLY A 106 5.32 4.42 -9.87
CA GLY A 106 4.74 3.65 -10.96
C GLY A 106 4.81 2.14 -10.70
N GLN A 107 3.78 1.41 -11.12
CA GLN A 107 3.65 -0.04 -10.98
C GLN A 107 3.29 -0.68 -12.32
N ILE A 108 3.79 -1.88 -12.50
CA ILE A 108 3.29 -2.81 -13.52
C ILE A 108 2.52 -3.92 -12.81
N GLY A 109 1.37 -4.28 -13.33
CA GLY A 109 0.51 -5.33 -12.81
C GLY A 109 0.17 -6.37 -13.85
N TYR A 110 -0.08 -7.59 -13.38
CA TYR A 110 -0.59 -8.67 -14.20
C TYR A 110 -1.90 -9.18 -13.63
N ARG A 111 -2.92 -9.28 -14.48
CA ARG A 111 -4.27 -9.72 -14.13
C ARG A 111 -4.38 -11.24 -14.20
N LEU A 112 -4.83 -11.83 -13.10
CA LEU A 112 -5.03 -13.27 -12.94
C LEU A 112 -6.53 -13.56 -12.72
N PHE A 113 -6.93 -14.81 -12.88
CA PHE A 113 -8.30 -15.28 -12.61
C PHE A 113 -9.37 -14.41 -13.29
N ASN A 114 -9.25 -14.27 -14.62
CA ASN A 114 -10.13 -13.44 -15.43
C ASN A 114 -10.17 -11.95 -14.97
N GLY A 115 -9.06 -11.49 -14.41
CA GLY A 115 -8.89 -10.08 -14.04
C GLY A 115 -9.34 -9.70 -12.64
N ARG A 116 -9.82 -10.64 -11.83
CA ARG A 116 -10.24 -10.35 -10.45
C ARG A 116 -9.11 -10.20 -9.47
N VAL A 117 -7.95 -10.72 -9.78
CA VAL A 117 -6.75 -10.58 -8.98
C VAL A 117 -5.67 -9.92 -9.83
N ILE A 118 -5.07 -8.85 -9.32
CA ILE A 118 -3.97 -8.16 -9.97
C ILE A 118 -2.78 -8.19 -9.04
N VAL A 119 -1.68 -8.77 -9.49
CA VAL A 119 -0.38 -8.69 -8.81
C VAL A 119 0.36 -7.50 -9.38
N LEU A 120 0.77 -6.57 -8.52
CA LEU A 120 1.44 -5.33 -8.92
C LEU A 120 2.82 -5.25 -8.27
N LEU A 121 3.80 -4.85 -9.08
CA LEU A 121 5.16 -4.58 -8.63
C LEU A 121 5.57 -3.19 -9.13
N GLY A 122 6.26 -2.44 -8.28
CA GLY A 122 6.64 -1.09 -8.67
C GLY A 122 7.68 -0.46 -7.79
N GLY A 123 7.95 0.79 -8.10
CA GLY A 123 8.88 1.61 -7.36
C GLY A 123 8.53 3.08 -7.47
N GLY A 124 9.07 3.86 -6.54
CA GLY A 124 8.77 5.28 -6.46
C GLY A 124 9.64 5.98 -5.45
N PHE A 125 9.08 7.05 -4.93
CA PHE A 125 9.71 7.90 -3.94
C PHE A 125 8.78 8.06 -2.75
N GLU A 126 9.34 8.04 -1.55
CA GLU A 126 8.62 8.24 -0.29
C GLU A 126 9.26 9.37 0.52
N MET A 127 8.40 10.11 1.21
CA MET A 127 8.78 11.04 2.25
C MET A 127 7.93 10.75 3.49
N SER A 128 8.56 10.61 4.65
CA SER A 128 7.87 10.47 5.92
C SER A 128 8.51 11.32 7.01
N ASN A 129 7.74 11.67 8.05
CA ASN A 129 8.30 12.31 9.21
C ASN A 129 8.64 11.28 10.29
N LEU A 130 9.69 11.58 11.06
CA LEU A 130 10.13 10.84 12.23
C LEU A 130 9.99 11.70 13.48
N ALA A 131 9.47 11.12 14.56
CA ALA A 131 9.57 11.67 15.89
C ALA A 131 10.63 10.87 16.67
N MET A 132 11.78 11.49 16.96
CA MET A 132 12.87 10.83 17.70
C MET A 132 12.57 10.84 19.20
N PRO A 133 12.63 9.67 19.90
CA PRO A 133 12.29 9.59 21.31
C PRO A 133 13.26 10.35 22.23
N HIS A 134 14.49 10.62 21.77
CA HIS A 134 15.54 11.28 22.58
C HIS A 134 15.61 12.79 22.38
N ILE A 135 14.88 13.34 21.42
CA ILE A 135 14.83 14.79 21.14
C ILE A 135 13.36 15.21 21.15
N PRO A 136 12.79 15.49 22.34
CA PRO A 136 11.39 15.92 22.43
C PRO A 136 11.21 17.23 21.66
N LYS A 137 10.21 17.24 20.77
CA LYS A 137 9.75 18.37 19.93
C LYS A 137 10.44 18.56 18.58
N GLU A 138 11.41 17.77 18.16
CA GLU A 138 11.92 17.86 16.80
C GLU A 138 11.37 16.74 15.92
N GLN A 139 10.67 17.14 14.87
CA GLN A 139 10.25 16.25 13.79
C GLN A 139 11.27 16.31 12.65
N TYR A 140 11.68 15.17 12.19
CA TYR A 140 12.60 15.03 11.06
C TYR A 140 11.89 14.42 9.88
N ASN A 141 12.09 14.98 8.71
CA ASN A 141 11.62 14.34 7.47
C ASN A 141 12.74 13.46 6.91
N ILE A 142 12.39 12.23 6.58
CA ILE A 142 13.19 11.30 5.80
C ILE A 142 12.59 11.12 4.42
N TYR A 143 13.41 10.90 3.42
CA TYR A 143 13.00 10.69 2.06
C TYR A 143 13.97 9.77 1.33
N GLY A 144 13.45 8.93 0.46
CA GLY A 144 14.23 7.96 -0.28
C GLY A 144 13.44 7.23 -1.36
N GLY A 145 14.09 6.28 -1.96
CA GLY A 145 13.48 5.38 -2.93
C GLY A 145 12.60 4.32 -2.25
N LEU A 146 11.55 3.90 -2.94
CA LEU A 146 10.56 2.95 -2.47
C LEU A 146 10.39 1.82 -3.49
N ALA A 147 10.43 0.56 -3.04
CA ALA A 147 9.89 -0.57 -3.78
C ALA A 147 8.56 -1.00 -3.18
N ARG A 148 7.66 -1.48 -4.04
CA ARG A 148 6.30 -1.88 -3.66
C ARG A 148 5.88 -3.15 -4.37
N ALA A 149 5.27 -4.05 -3.61
CA ALA A 149 4.52 -5.19 -4.10
C ALA A 149 3.09 -5.10 -3.57
N GLU A 150 2.11 -5.35 -4.42
CA GLU A 150 0.69 -5.24 -4.04
C GLU A 150 -0.12 -6.34 -4.70
N LEU A 151 -1.08 -6.86 -3.96
CA LEU A 151 -2.14 -7.73 -4.43
C LEU A 151 -3.45 -6.94 -4.37
N PHE A 152 -4.06 -6.72 -5.52
CA PHE A 152 -5.41 -6.15 -5.63
C PHE A 152 -6.39 -7.27 -5.93
N ILE A 153 -7.49 -7.31 -5.20
CA ILE A 153 -8.55 -8.31 -5.33
C ILE A 153 -9.86 -7.55 -5.59
N ASP A 154 -10.48 -7.85 -6.72
CA ASP A 154 -11.83 -7.38 -7.04
C ASP A 154 -12.85 -8.15 -6.19
N ILE A 155 -13.51 -7.47 -5.27
CA ILE A 155 -14.53 -8.08 -4.39
C ILE A 155 -15.91 -7.96 -5.02
N ALA A 156 -16.22 -6.79 -5.55
CA ALA A 156 -17.48 -6.49 -6.21
C ALA A 156 -17.26 -5.39 -7.24
N GLN A 157 -18.19 -5.23 -8.15
CA GLN A 157 -18.10 -4.20 -9.18
C GLN A 157 -17.84 -2.81 -8.57
N GLY A 158 -16.70 -2.23 -8.88
CA GLY A 158 -16.25 -0.93 -8.37
C GLY A 158 -15.61 -0.96 -6.98
N TYR A 159 -15.47 -2.14 -6.35
CA TYR A 159 -14.89 -2.28 -5.01
C TYR A 159 -13.79 -3.34 -5.00
N GLY A 160 -12.61 -2.96 -4.58
CA GLY A 160 -11.47 -3.85 -4.45
C GLY A 160 -10.82 -3.80 -3.08
N LEU A 161 -10.10 -4.85 -2.74
CA LEU A 161 -9.24 -4.94 -1.57
C LEU A 161 -7.79 -4.97 -2.04
N SER A 162 -6.95 -4.14 -1.45
CA SER A 162 -5.51 -4.16 -1.69
C SER A 162 -4.76 -4.57 -0.44
N VAL A 163 -3.85 -5.51 -0.60
CA VAL A 163 -2.83 -5.85 0.39
C VAL A 163 -1.47 -5.56 -0.21
N GLY A 164 -0.65 -4.77 0.44
CA GLY A 164 0.63 -4.36 -0.10
C GLY A 164 1.76 -4.44 0.92
N TYR A 165 2.97 -4.58 0.39
CA TYR A 165 4.22 -4.46 1.11
C TYR A 165 5.07 -3.39 0.43
N THR A 166 5.65 -2.51 1.25
CA THR A 166 6.55 -1.46 0.80
C THR A 166 7.89 -1.58 1.50
N ARG A 167 8.96 -1.20 0.80
CA ARG A 167 10.30 -1.12 1.36
C ARG A 167 11.02 0.12 0.83
N GLY A 168 11.31 1.03 1.74
CA GLY A 168 12.15 2.18 1.47
C GLY A 168 13.64 1.85 1.60
N PHE A 169 14.48 2.50 0.82
CA PHE A 169 15.91 2.25 0.76
C PHE A 169 16.68 3.54 0.91
N ASN A 170 17.72 3.50 1.75
CA ASN A 170 18.66 4.60 1.93
C ASN A 170 17.98 5.95 2.17
N GLU A 171 16.90 5.95 2.92
CA GLU A 171 16.19 7.16 3.26
C GLU A 171 17.10 8.06 4.09
N LYS A 172 17.10 9.33 3.77
CA LYS A 172 17.99 10.33 4.37
C LYS A 172 17.21 11.48 4.94
N SER A 173 17.74 12.10 6.00
CA SER A 173 17.25 13.36 6.52
C SER A 173 18.25 14.47 6.26
N LYS A 174 17.75 15.67 5.91
CA LYS A 174 18.61 16.86 5.79
C LYS A 174 19.18 17.32 7.14
N LYS A 175 18.48 17.03 8.24
CA LYS A 175 18.85 17.47 9.59
C LYS A 175 19.78 16.49 10.30
N ILE A 176 19.65 15.19 10.01
CA ILE A 176 20.48 14.12 10.60
C ILE A 176 21.50 13.69 9.56
N LYS A 177 22.67 14.33 9.61
CA LYS A 177 23.76 14.01 8.66
C LYS A 177 24.40 12.69 9.01
N GLY A 178 24.63 11.87 7.98
CA GLY A 178 25.38 10.61 8.11
C GLY A 178 24.54 9.38 8.47
N GLU A 179 23.27 9.53 8.78
CA GLU A 179 22.34 8.43 8.99
C GLU A 179 21.54 8.08 7.73
N SER A 180 21.27 6.79 7.58
CA SER A 180 20.32 6.25 6.62
C SER A 180 19.27 5.42 7.35
N PHE A 181 18.04 5.50 6.86
CA PHE A 181 16.90 4.81 7.40
C PHE A 181 16.39 3.81 6.37
N ASP A 182 15.97 2.65 6.85
CA ASP A 182 15.24 1.66 6.06
C ASP A 182 13.80 1.61 6.59
N THR A 183 12.83 1.75 5.71
CA THR A 183 11.42 1.62 6.05
C THR A 183 10.85 0.32 5.50
N GLN A 184 9.92 -0.26 6.21
CA GLN A 184 9.13 -1.40 5.78
C GLN A 184 7.68 -1.15 6.16
N GLY A 185 6.76 -1.37 5.23
CA GLY A 185 5.34 -1.16 5.46
C GLY A 185 4.49 -2.32 4.99
N ILE A 186 3.45 -2.65 5.75
CA ILE A 186 2.37 -3.52 5.32
C ILE A 186 1.11 -2.67 5.28
N MET A 187 0.43 -2.67 4.16
CA MET A 187 -0.79 -1.90 3.94
C MET A 187 -1.97 -2.79 3.62
N LEU A 188 -3.12 -2.35 4.07
CA LEU A 188 -4.42 -2.91 3.73
C LEU A 188 -5.37 -1.77 3.41
N SER A 189 -6.00 -1.80 2.24
CA SER A 189 -6.93 -0.75 1.85
C SER A 189 -8.12 -1.31 1.06
N ILE A 190 -9.24 -0.63 1.18
CA ILE A 190 -10.39 -0.79 0.30
C ILE A 190 -10.26 0.27 -0.78
N SER A 191 -10.46 -0.14 -2.02
CA SER A 191 -10.38 0.73 -3.19
C SER A 191 -11.73 0.82 -3.88
N PHE A 192 -12.12 2.04 -4.20
CA PHE A 192 -13.20 2.32 -5.15
C PHE A 192 -12.53 2.49 -6.50
N TYR A 193 -12.86 1.67 -7.48
CA TYR A 193 -12.17 1.67 -8.76
C TYR A 193 -13.13 1.71 -9.95
N ASP A 194 -12.64 2.22 -11.06
CA ASP A 194 -13.32 2.23 -12.34
C ASP A 194 -12.30 1.99 -13.47
N PHE A 195 -12.72 1.25 -14.50
CA PHE A 195 -11.94 1.03 -15.72
C PHE A 195 -12.33 1.96 -16.87
N SER A 196 -13.29 2.85 -16.64
CA SER A 196 -13.73 3.85 -17.62
C SER A 196 -13.12 5.23 -17.46
N ILE A 197 -12.44 5.47 -16.34
CA ILE A 197 -11.89 6.78 -15.97
C ILE A 197 -10.44 6.91 -16.39
#